data_b09645dbdae5569f7deeec2a4be91b00
#
_entry.id   b09645dbdae5569f7deeec2a4be91b00
#
_cell.length_a   1.000
_cell.length_b   1.000
_cell.length_c   1.000
_cell.angle_alpha   90.00
_cell.angle_beta   90.00
_cell.angle_gamma   90.00
#
_symmetry.space_group_name_H-M   'P 1'
#
loop_
_entity.id
_entity.type
_entity.pdbx_description
1 polymer ?
#
loop_
_entity_poly.entity_id
_entity_poly.type
_entity_poly.pdbx_seq_one_letter_code
_entity_poly.pdbx_strand_id
1 'polypeptide(L)'
;MGVLNDIGTEELAHLEIVSTIVHQLTRGLSVEEIEKSGLAPYYVDHTVGIWPQAAGGIPFNACEFQSKGDAITDLYEDMAAEQKARSTYDNILRMVKDPDVADPIRFLRAREIVHFQRFGEALRILQDELDSKNFYAYNPSFDKPVSCPVSSGGCIESN
;
A
#
# COMPACT_ATOMS: atom_id res chain seq x y z
N MET A 1 2.50 -2.38 15.83
CA MET A 1 2.22 -0.94 15.55
C MET A 1 3.42 -0.22 14.92
N GLY A 2 4.64 -0.39 15.42
CA GLY A 2 5.82 0.32 14.87
C GLY A 2 6.05 0.08 13.38
N VAL A 3 6.00 -1.17 12.92
CA VAL A 3 6.28 -1.53 11.52
C VAL A 3 5.32 -0.86 10.53
N LEU A 4 4.02 -0.80 10.85
CA LEU A 4 3.03 -0.13 10.00
C LEU A 4 3.27 1.38 9.89
N ASN A 5 3.59 2.01 11.02
CA ASN A 5 3.88 3.45 11.02
C ASN A 5 5.15 3.79 10.25
N ASP A 6 6.20 2.98 10.42
CA ASP A 6 7.47 3.20 9.73
C ASP A 6 7.32 3.04 8.22
N ILE A 7 6.73 1.93 7.78
CA ILE A 7 6.51 1.68 6.34
C ILE A 7 5.54 2.69 5.77
N GLY A 8 4.42 2.98 6.44
CA GLY A 8 3.47 4.00 5.97
C GLY A 8 4.09 5.40 5.83
N THR A 9 5.05 5.75 6.68
CA THR A 9 5.80 7.00 6.54
C THR A 9 6.72 6.96 5.32
N GLU A 10 7.38 5.82 5.05
CA GLU A 10 8.19 5.65 3.84
C GLU A 10 7.33 5.72 2.57
N GLU A 11 6.11 5.14 2.58
CA GLU A 11 5.19 5.19 1.44
C GLU A 11 4.76 6.62 1.09
N LEU A 12 4.60 7.50 2.06
CA LEU A 12 4.35 8.92 1.78
C LEU A 12 5.55 9.56 1.05
N ALA A 13 6.78 9.18 1.40
CA ALA A 13 7.96 9.64 0.67
C ALA A 13 8.05 9.02 -0.74
N HIS A 14 7.64 7.77 -0.92
CA HIS A 14 7.55 7.13 -2.24
C HIS A 14 6.54 7.85 -3.14
N LEU A 15 5.38 8.22 -2.61
CA LEU A 15 4.40 9.05 -3.31
C LEU A 15 5.02 10.39 -3.76
N GLU A 16 5.79 11.06 -2.89
CA GLU A 16 6.48 12.31 -3.22
C GLU A 16 7.51 12.10 -4.35
N ILE A 17 8.30 11.02 -4.30
CA ILE A 17 9.30 10.71 -5.35
C ILE A 17 8.59 10.52 -6.70
N VAL A 18 7.56 9.68 -6.77
CA VAL A 18 6.82 9.42 -8.02
C VAL A 18 6.17 10.70 -8.54
N SER A 19 5.52 11.46 -7.66
CA SER A 19 4.88 12.73 -8.01
C SER A 19 5.88 13.75 -8.54
N THR A 20 7.08 13.80 -7.97
CA THR A 20 8.16 14.69 -8.43
C THR A 20 8.65 14.30 -9.81
N ILE A 21 8.85 13.01 -10.09
CA ILE A 21 9.24 12.52 -11.42
C ILE A 21 8.18 12.93 -12.44
N VAL A 22 6.91 12.66 -12.18
CA VAL A 22 5.80 13.00 -13.08
C VAL A 22 5.74 14.51 -13.32
N HIS A 23 5.86 15.31 -12.25
CA HIS A 23 5.86 16.76 -12.36
C HIS A 23 7.02 17.26 -13.23
N GLN A 24 8.23 16.73 -13.04
CA GLN A 24 9.41 17.15 -13.83
C GLN A 24 9.28 16.76 -15.29
N LEU A 25 8.73 15.60 -15.59
CA LEU A 25 8.51 15.13 -16.96
C LEU A 25 7.41 15.91 -17.68
N THR A 26 6.43 16.42 -16.96
CA THR A 26 5.24 17.03 -17.57
C THR A 26 5.25 18.56 -17.56
N ARG A 27 6.05 19.19 -16.70
CA ARG A 27 6.17 20.63 -16.68
C ARG A 27 6.84 21.14 -17.98
N GLY A 28 6.23 22.11 -18.60
CA GLY A 28 6.83 22.77 -19.78
C GLY A 28 6.64 22.04 -21.10
N LEU A 29 5.79 21.02 -21.14
CA LEU A 29 5.37 20.40 -22.39
C LEU A 29 4.56 21.42 -23.23
N SER A 30 4.80 21.45 -24.54
CA SER A 30 3.96 22.17 -25.48
C SER A 30 2.59 21.51 -25.66
N VAL A 31 1.61 22.25 -26.14
CA VAL A 31 0.27 21.70 -26.44
C VAL A 31 0.36 20.50 -27.38
N GLU A 32 1.22 20.58 -28.39
CA GLU A 32 1.43 19.48 -29.34
C GLU A 32 2.00 18.22 -28.68
N GLU A 33 2.93 18.36 -27.74
CA GLU A 33 3.47 17.23 -26.98
C GLU A 33 2.43 16.62 -26.05
N ILE A 34 1.61 17.45 -25.40
CA ILE A 34 0.50 16.97 -24.54
C ILE A 34 -0.51 16.17 -25.37
N GLU A 35 -0.91 16.67 -26.54
CA GLU A 35 -1.85 15.96 -27.42
C GLU A 35 -1.27 14.62 -27.90
N LYS A 36 -0.01 14.60 -28.30
CA LYS A 36 0.68 13.39 -28.77
C LYS A 36 0.92 12.37 -27.67
N SER A 37 1.07 12.81 -26.42
CA SER A 37 1.34 11.91 -25.30
C SER A 37 0.14 11.09 -24.85
N GLY A 38 -1.08 11.49 -25.25
CA GLY A 38 -2.32 10.91 -24.73
C GLY A 38 -2.70 11.39 -23.30
N LEU A 39 -1.95 12.34 -22.73
CA LEU A 39 -2.16 12.89 -21.40
C LEU A 39 -3.09 14.12 -21.38
N ALA A 40 -3.59 14.54 -22.54
CA ALA A 40 -4.42 15.73 -22.66
C ALA A 40 -5.62 15.76 -21.66
N PRO A 41 -6.37 14.67 -21.41
CA PRO A 41 -7.45 14.69 -20.42
C PRO A 41 -6.99 15.09 -19.01
N TYR A 42 -5.79 14.65 -18.59
CA TYR A 42 -5.23 15.00 -17.30
C TYR A 42 -4.86 16.48 -17.22
N TYR A 43 -4.32 17.05 -18.28
CA TYR A 43 -3.98 18.46 -18.34
C TYR A 43 -5.19 19.38 -18.34
N VAL A 44 -6.30 18.98 -18.95
CA VAL A 44 -7.54 19.75 -18.94
C VAL A 44 -8.10 19.87 -17.53
N ASP A 45 -8.09 18.77 -16.76
CA ASP A 45 -8.64 18.78 -15.41
C ASP A 45 -7.65 19.28 -14.35
N HIS A 46 -6.37 19.01 -14.52
CA HIS A 46 -5.40 19.11 -13.43
C HIS A 46 -4.22 20.02 -13.73
N THR A 47 -4.07 20.45 -14.96
CA THR A 47 -2.90 21.18 -15.45
C THR A 47 -1.61 20.39 -15.19
N VAL A 48 -0.68 20.91 -14.37
CA VAL A 48 0.52 20.19 -13.90
C VAL A 48 0.34 19.68 -12.46
N GLY A 49 -0.87 19.76 -11.93
CA GLY A 49 -1.19 19.25 -10.60
C GLY A 49 -1.25 17.71 -10.61
N ILE A 50 -0.72 17.13 -9.56
CA ILE A 50 -0.68 15.67 -9.37
C ILE A 50 -1.38 15.36 -8.06
N TRP A 51 -2.27 14.37 -8.09
CA TRP A 51 -2.89 13.86 -6.89
C TRP A 51 -3.05 12.34 -6.92
N PRO A 52 -3.26 11.71 -5.76
CA PRO A 52 -3.39 10.26 -5.67
C PRO A 52 -4.61 9.77 -6.44
N GLN A 53 -4.39 8.81 -7.33
CA GLN A 53 -5.45 8.07 -8.01
C GLN A 53 -4.94 6.70 -8.46
N ALA A 54 -5.86 5.76 -8.66
CA ALA A 54 -5.54 4.47 -9.25
C ALA A 54 -5.12 4.61 -10.72
N ALA A 55 -4.35 3.66 -11.25
CA ALA A 55 -3.90 3.64 -12.65
C ALA A 55 -5.06 3.70 -13.66
N GLY A 56 -6.25 3.22 -13.30
CA GLY A 56 -7.46 3.32 -14.11
C GLY A 56 -8.15 4.70 -14.05
N GLY A 57 -7.56 5.69 -13.38
CA GLY A 57 -8.13 7.04 -13.28
C GLY A 57 -9.17 7.20 -12.15
N ILE A 58 -9.34 6.21 -11.29
CA ILE A 58 -10.23 6.30 -10.13
C ILE A 58 -9.56 7.18 -9.08
N PRO A 59 -10.18 8.30 -8.63
CA PRO A 59 -9.62 9.14 -7.60
C PRO A 59 -9.42 8.36 -6.29
N PHE A 60 -8.46 8.82 -5.47
CA PHE A 60 -8.27 8.27 -4.13
C PHE A 60 -9.58 8.32 -3.34
N ASN A 61 -9.98 7.16 -2.82
CA ASN A 61 -11.20 6.99 -2.05
C ASN A 61 -10.95 6.07 -0.86
N ALA A 62 -11.13 6.57 0.34
CA ALA A 62 -10.94 5.78 1.56
C ALA A 62 -11.88 4.56 1.66
N CYS A 63 -13.02 4.57 0.95
CA CYS A 63 -13.91 3.41 0.88
C CYS A 63 -13.32 2.21 0.13
N GLU A 64 -12.24 2.43 -0.63
CA GLU A 64 -11.51 1.38 -1.37
C GLU A 64 -10.45 0.68 -0.51
N PHE A 65 -10.28 1.06 0.74
CA PHE A 65 -9.31 0.43 1.62
C PHE A 65 -9.67 -1.03 1.88
N GLN A 66 -8.66 -1.89 1.71
CA GLN A 66 -8.81 -3.33 1.88
C GLN A 66 -8.66 -3.80 3.34
N SER A 67 -8.31 -2.91 4.26
CA SER A 67 -8.11 -3.27 5.66
C SER A 67 -9.38 -3.88 6.29
N LYS A 68 -9.18 -4.99 6.99
CA LYS A 68 -10.24 -5.71 7.73
C LYS A 68 -10.15 -5.48 9.24
N GLY A 69 -9.04 -4.91 9.74
CA GLY A 69 -8.77 -4.81 11.17
C GLY A 69 -8.32 -6.14 11.80
N ASP A 70 -8.12 -7.18 10.99
CA ASP A 70 -7.48 -8.43 11.37
C ASP A 70 -6.01 -8.39 10.97
N ALA A 71 -5.12 -8.41 11.96
CA ALA A 71 -3.71 -8.18 11.73
C ALA A 71 -3.03 -9.22 10.81
N ILE A 72 -3.50 -10.47 10.82
CA ILE A 72 -2.98 -11.51 9.94
C ILE A 72 -3.44 -11.25 8.50
N THR A 73 -4.72 -11.01 8.31
CA THR A 73 -5.31 -10.71 7.00
C THR A 73 -4.68 -9.46 6.39
N ASP A 74 -4.59 -8.38 7.18
CA ASP A 74 -4.06 -7.10 6.73
C ASP A 74 -2.57 -7.20 6.34
N LEU A 75 -1.76 -7.95 7.11
CA LEU A 75 -0.35 -8.19 6.76
C LEU A 75 -0.16 -9.00 5.47
N TYR A 76 -1.03 -9.97 5.18
CA TYR A 76 -1.00 -10.67 3.89
C TYR A 76 -1.35 -9.73 2.72
N GLU A 77 -2.31 -8.84 2.90
CA GLU A 77 -2.66 -7.84 1.88
C GLU A 77 -1.54 -6.84 1.67
N ASP A 78 -0.91 -6.34 2.75
CA ASP A 78 0.26 -5.47 2.68
C ASP A 78 1.40 -6.14 1.89
N MET A 79 1.73 -7.40 2.21
CA MET A 79 2.75 -8.16 1.47
C MET A 79 2.39 -8.31 -0.02
N ALA A 80 1.13 -8.54 -0.32
CA ALA A 80 0.67 -8.64 -1.71
C ALA A 80 0.77 -7.30 -2.44
N ALA A 81 0.47 -6.20 -1.75
CA ALA A 81 0.61 -4.84 -2.28
C ALA A 81 2.06 -4.51 -2.65
N GLU A 82 3.01 -4.81 -1.75
CA GLU A 82 4.45 -4.62 -1.99
C GLU A 82 4.95 -5.40 -3.24
N GLN A 83 4.49 -6.64 -3.42
CA GLN A 83 4.85 -7.43 -4.60
C GLN A 83 4.22 -6.88 -5.89
N LYS A 84 3.01 -6.36 -5.82
CA LYS A 84 2.36 -5.70 -6.96
C LYS A 84 3.13 -4.43 -7.35
N ALA A 85 3.51 -3.60 -6.39
CA ALA A 85 4.31 -2.39 -6.62
C ALA A 85 5.68 -2.72 -7.21
N ARG A 86 6.41 -3.68 -6.62
CA ARG A 86 7.69 -4.16 -7.14
C ARG A 86 7.58 -4.63 -8.60
N SER A 87 6.55 -5.41 -8.91
CA SER A 87 6.31 -5.88 -10.29
C SER A 87 6.02 -4.73 -11.26
N THR A 88 5.29 -3.72 -10.81
CA THR A 88 5.03 -2.50 -11.58
C THR A 88 6.33 -1.76 -11.88
N TYR A 89 7.20 -1.57 -10.88
CA TYR A 89 8.51 -0.95 -11.09
C TYR A 89 9.40 -1.76 -12.03
N ASP A 90 9.40 -3.09 -11.96
CA ASP A 90 10.10 -3.95 -12.91
C ASP A 90 9.62 -3.70 -14.35
N ASN A 91 8.31 -3.54 -14.56
CA ASN A 91 7.75 -3.25 -15.87
C ASN A 91 8.14 -1.86 -16.38
N ILE A 92 8.11 -0.85 -15.51
CA ILE A 92 8.57 0.49 -15.85
C ILE A 92 10.05 0.47 -16.27
N LEU A 93 10.92 -0.20 -15.50
CA LEU A 93 12.35 -0.30 -15.76
C LEU A 93 12.71 -1.02 -17.08
N ARG A 94 11.82 -1.89 -17.59
CA ARG A 94 12.00 -2.49 -18.93
C ARG A 94 11.78 -1.50 -20.06
N MET A 95 10.98 -0.47 -19.82
CA MET A 95 10.59 0.51 -20.85
C MET A 95 11.41 1.80 -20.80
N VAL A 96 11.81 2.21 -19.60
CA VAL A 96 12.50 3.49 -19.37
C VAL A 96 13.98 3.36 -19.68
N LYS A 97 14.49 4.31 -20.46
CA LYS A 97 15.93 4.43 -20.80
C LYS A 97 16.60 5.62 -20.12
N ASP A 98 15.81 6.60 -19.73
CA ASP A 98 16.29 7.82 -19.06
C ASP A 98 16.77 7.47 -17.65
N PRO A 99 18.05 7.72 -17.32
CA PRO A 99 18.59 7.43 -16.00
C PRO A 99 17.95 8.29 -14.91
N ASP A 100 17.52 9.51 -15.20
CA ASP A 100 16.88 10.40 -14.23
C ASP A 100 15.51 9.88 -13.77
N VAL A 101 14.90 9.02 -14.56
CA VAL A 101 13.68 8.28 -14.19
C VAL A 101 14.03 6.89 -13.65
N ALA A 102 14.93 6.17 -14.32
CA ALA A 102 15.22 4.78 -13.98
C ALA A 102 15.86 4.62 -12.59
N ASP A 103 16.75 5.53 -12.18
CA ASP A 103 17.47 5.40 -10.92
C ASP A 103 16.55 5.57 -9.69
N PRO A 104 15.68 6.59 -9.61
CA PRO A 104 14.68 6.65 -8.57
C PRO A 104 13.73 5.43 -8.54
N ILE A 105 13.30 4.93 -9.70
CA ILE A 105 12.45 3.73 -9.78
C ILE A 105 13.19 2.47 -9.28
N ARG A 106 14.50 2.33 -9.54
CA ARG A 106 15.30 1.24 -8.97
C ARG A 106 15.38 1.33 -7.45
N PHE A 107 15.50 2.54 -6.93
CA PHE A 107 15.47 2.77 -5.48
C PHE A 107 14.13 2.33 -4.90
N LEU A 108 13.00 2.82 -5.42
CA LEU A 108 11.67 2.42 -4.98
C LEU A 108 11.49 0.90 -5.02
N ARG A 109 11.83 0.28 -6.15
CA ARG A 109 11.76 -1.20 -6.28
C ARG A 109 12.52 -1.93 -5.17
N ALA A 110 13.70 -1.44 -4.80
CA ALA A 110 14.49 -2.03 -3.73
C ALA A 110 13.81 -1.85 -2.35
N ARG A 111 13.10 -0.74 -2.15
CA ARG A 111 12.34 -0.51 -0.89
C ARG A 111 11.16 -1.46 -0.76
N GLU A 112 10.40 -1.72 -1.84
CA GLU A 112 9.30 -2.70 -1.82
C GLU A 112 9.77 -4.10 -1.36
N ILE A 113 10.98 -4.51 -1.72
CA ILE A 113 11.55 -5.78 -1.24
C ILE A 113 11.77 -5.73 0.27
N VAL A 114 12.27 -4.63 0.80
CA VAL A 114 12.50 -4.46 2.25
C VAL A 114 11.18 -4.40 3.01
N HIS A 115 10.18 -3.69 2.49
CA HIS A 115 8.84 -3.62 3.09
C HIS A 115 8.19 -5.00 3.14
N PHE A 116 8.22 -5.73 2.04
CA PHE A 116 7.74 -7.11 1.99
C PHE A 116 8.39 -8.00 3.06
N GLN A 117 9.71 -7.90 3.23
CA GLN A 117 10.43 -8.67 4.25
C GLN A 117 10.02 -8.26 5.67
N ARG A 118 9.87 -6.96 5.92
CA ARG A 118 9.45 -6.45 7.24
C ARG A 118 8.02 -6.86 7.60
N PHE A 119 7.10 -6.81 6.64
CA PHE A 119 5.74 -7.32 6.84
C PHE A 119 5.72 -8.83 7.06
N GLY A 120 6.52 -9.60 6.30
CA GLY A 120 6.65 -11.05 6.48
C GLY A 120 7.23 -11.43 7.85
N GLU A 121 8.19 -10.67 8.36
CA GLU A 121 8.72 -10.87 9.71
C GLU A 121 7.66 -10.55 10.78
N ALA A 122 6.94 -9.46 10.63
CA ALA A 122 5.84 -9.10 11.53
C ALA A 122 4.73 -10.16 11.54
N LEU A 123 4.38 -10.69 10.37
CA LEU A 123 3.42 -11.78 10.23
C LEU A 123 3.88 -13.04 10.97
N ARG A 124 5.14 -13.44 10.81
CA ARG A 124 5.71 -14.60 11.50
C ARG A 124 5.67 -14.42 13.01
N ILE A 125 6.09 -13.26 13.51
CA ILE A 125 6.04 -12.95 14.96
C ILE A 125 4.61 -13.04 15.48
N LEU A 126 3.65 -12.46 14.75
CA LEU A 126 2.26 -12.49 15.15
C LEU A 126 1.69 -13.92 15.18
N GLN A 127 2.03 -14.75 14.19
CA GLN A 127 1.61 -16.14 14.14
C GLN A 127 2.21 -16.96 15.28
N ASP A 128 3.49 -16.74 15.60
CA ASP A 128 4.14 -17.39 16.75
C ASP A 128 3.48 -16.99 18.08
N GLU A 129 3.16 -15.70 18.25
CA GLU A 129 2.49 -15.20 19.46
C GLU A 129 1.06 -15.75 19.62
N LEU A 130 0.35 -15.96 18.53
CA LEU A 130 -0.99 -16.53 18.53
C LEU A 130 -1.01 -18.06 18.60
N ASP A 131 0.16 -18.69 18.66
CA ASP A 131 0.34 -20.16 18.60
C ASP A 131 -0.38 -20.77 17.36
N SER A 132 -0.45 -20.01 16.29
CA SER A 132 -1.08 -20.42 15.05
C SER A 132 -0.15 -21.35 14.29
N LYS A 133 -0.40 -22.66 14.33
CA LYS A 133 0.31 -23.68 13.55
C LYS A 133 -0.34 -23.93 12.21
N ASN A 134 -1.44 -23.27 11.93
CA ASN A 134 -2.21 -23.48 10.73
C ASN A 134 -1.82 -22.46 9.67
N PHE A 135 -1.55 -22.91 8.47
CA PHE A 135 -1.27 -22.05 7.34
C PHE A 135 -2.45 -21.13 6.96
N TYR A 136 -3.67 -21.55 7.24
CA TYR A 136 -4.86 -20.72 7.16
C TYR A 136 -4.96 -19.92 8.45
N ALA A 137 -4.23 -18.82 8.47
CA ALA A 137 -4.17 -17.98 9.64
C ALA A 137 -5.55 -17.39 9.98
N TYR A 138 -6.02 -17.66 11.16
CA TYR A 138 -7.13 -16.95 11.77
C TYR A 138 -6.71 -16.47 13.16
N ASN A 139 -7.35 -15.46 13.64
CA ASN A 139 -7.04 -14.93 14.97
C ASN A 139 -7.81 -15.72 16.05
N PRO A 140 -7.14 -16.60 16.80
CA PRO A 140 -7.83 -17.43 17.81
C PRO A 140 -8.35 -16.65 19.00
N SER A 141 -8.04 -15.36 19.13
CA SER A 141 -8.57 -14.53 20.22
C SER A 141 -10.08 -14.34 20.13
N PHE A 142 -10.66 -14.48 18.94
CA PHE A 142 -12.11 -14.43 18.76
C PHE A 142 -12.85 -15.66 19.30
N ASP A 143 -12.13 -16.78 19.45
CA ASP A 143 -12.70 -18.03 19.97
C ASP A 143 -12.55 -18.15 21.50
N LYS A 144 -11.93 -17.18 22.13
CA LYS A 144 -11.82 -17.18 23.60
C LYS A 144 -13.16 -16.78 24.21
N PRO A 145 -13.63 -17.52 25.23
CA PRO A 145 -14.82 -17.10 25.98
C PRO A 145 -14.64 -15.67 26.47
N VAL A 146 -15.60 -14.82 26.22
CA VAL A 146 -15.63 -13.49 26.82
C VAL A 146 -15.70 -13.69 28.33
N SER A 147 -14.60 -13.47 29.03
CA SER A 147 -14.65 -13.44 30.52
C SER A 147 -15.46 -12.21 30.90
N CYS A 148 -16.72 -12.41 31.27
CA CYS A 148 -17.49 -11.35 31.91
C CYS A 148 -16.71 -10.89 33.14
N PRO A 149 -16.41 -9.60 33.31
CA PRO A 149 -15.95 -9.13 34.59
C PRO A 149 -17.06 -9.47 35.63
N VAL A 150 -16.67 -10.17 36.69
CA VAL A 150 -17.58 -10.49 37.81
C VAL A 150 -17.94 -9.16 38.47
N SER A 151 -18.90 -8.43 37.90
CA SER A 151 -19.65 -7.41 38.60
C SER A 151 -21.00 -8.07 38.97
N SER A 152 -21.30 -8.07 40.24
CA SER A 152 -22.53 -8.57 40.85
C SER A 152 -23.79 -8.01 40.16
N GLY A 153 -24.32 -8.73 39.16
CA GLY A 153 -25.55 -8.36 38.45
C GLY A 153 -25.69 -9.16 37.17
N GLY A 154 -26.54 -10.14 37.17
CA GLY A 154 -26.81 -11.21 36.23
C GLY A 154 -26.60 -10.93 34.73
N CYS A 155 -25.99 -11.91 34.08
CA CYS A 155 -26.02 -12.06 32.66
C CYS A 155 -27.45 -12.33 32.20
N ILE A 156 -27.96 -11.51 31.28
CA ILE A 156 -29.21 -11.79 30.58
C ILE A 156 -28.84 -12.77 29.46
N GLU A 157 -29.29 -14.02 29.60
CA GLU A 157 -29.29 -14.99 28.51
C GLU A 157 -30.29 -14.50 27.46
N SER A 158 -29.80 -14.14 26.28
CA SER A 158 -30.65 -13.93 25.12
C SER A 158 -30.85 -15.27 24.42
N ASN A 159 -32.10 -15.71 24.41
CA ASN A 159 -32.63 -16.79 23.59
C ASN A 159 -32.42 -16.51 22.08
#